data_89b460209247603a17fcbbd5452d1cc2
#
_entry.id   89b460209247603a17fcbbd5452d1cc2
#
_cell.length_a   1.000
_cell.length_b   1.000
_cell.length_c   1.000
_cell.angle_alpha   90.00
_cell.angle_beta   90.00
_cell.angle_gamma   90.00
#
_symmetry.space_group_name_H-M   'P 1'
#
loop_
_entity.id
_entity.type
_entity.pdbx_description
1 polymer ?
#
loop_
_entity_poly.entity_id
_entity_poly.type
_entity_poly.pdbx_seq_one_letter_code
_entity_poly.pdbx_strand_id
1 'polypeptide(L)'
;AVSSAKGGVGKSTLTANIACSLKKMGFSVGVLDADIDGPSMHIMFDLVGSKPLAVNVDGKSKMSPIESYGIKVLSIGFFTNMDQAVVWRGPMASKALNQLIFDADWGNLDFLLVDLPPGTGDIHLSIMQKISINGALIISTPQIVALADARKGVSMYQQDNINIPVLGIVENMAYYKTENDNVKHYIFGKDGAKNLAEDFKIPFLGEIPII
;
A
#
# COMPACT_ATOMS: atom_id res chain seq x y z
N ALA A 1 6.16 3.88 -0.02
CA ALA A 1 5.17 3.03 -0.70
C ALA A 1 5.03 1.69 0.03
N VAL A 2 3.83 1.14 0.05
CA VAL A 2 3.57 -0.24 0.50
C VAL A 2 3.26 -1.08 -0.73
N SER A 3 3.98 -2.17 -0.91
CA SER A 3 3.94 -2.97 -2.12
C SER A 3 3.84 -4.47 -1.80
N SER A 4 3.12 -5.16 -2.64
CA SER A 4 3.12 -6.62 -2.69
C SER A 4 3.14 -7.05 -4.15
N ALA A 5 3.99 -7.98 -4.49
CA ALA A 5 4.02 -8.50 -5.85
C ALA A 5 2.86 -9.49 -6.13
N LYS A 6 2.11 -9.89 -5.08
CA LYS A 6 0.94 -10.78 -5.18
C LYS A 6 -0.27 -10.18 -4.48
N GLY A 7 -1.44 -10.35 -5.06
CA GLY A 7 -2.72 -10.00 -4.44
C GLY A 7 -3.06 -10.91 -3.24
N GLY A 8 -3.83 -10.38 -2.28
CA GLY A 8 -4.35 -11.14 -1.15
C GLY A 8 -3.38 -11.41 0.01
N VAL A 9 -2.18 -10.83 0.00
CA VAL A 9 -1.19 -10.99 1.10
C VAL A 9 -1.41 -10.03 2.28
N GLY A 10 -2.40 -9.13 2.20
CA GLY A 10 -2.71 -8.17 3.26
C GLY A 10 -2.04 -6.80 3.13
N LYS A 11 -1.63 -6.41 1.93
CA LYS A 11 -0.99 -5.13 1.62
C LYS A 11 -1.77 -3.92 2.18
N SER A 12 -3.01 -3.77 1.77
CA SER A 12 -3.86 -2.64 2.17
C SER A 12 -4.16 -2.64 3.66
N THR A 13 -4.37 -3.81 4.26
CA THR A 13 -4.53 -3.97 5.71
C THR A 13 -3.29 -3.46 6.45
N LEU A 14 -2.10 -3.83 5.99
CA LEU A 14 -0.86 -3.35 6.59
C LEU A 14 -0.72 -1.83 6.43
N THR A 15 -1.00 -1.30 5.23
CA THR A 15 -0.95 0.14 4.95
C THR A 15 -1.85 0.93 5.92
N ALA A 16 -3.10 0.52 6.08
CA ALA A 16 -4.05 1.16 6.98
C ALA A 16 -3.59 1.12 8.45
N ASN A 17 -3.08 -0.04 8.91
CA ASN A 17 -2.58 -0.20 10.27
C ASN A 17 -1.31 0.64 10.54
N ILE A 18 -0.40 0.73 9.58
CA ILE A 18 0.77 1.62 9.69
C ILE A 18 0.32 3.08 9.78
N ALA A 19 -0.65 3.51 8.95
CA ALA A 19 -1.19 4.85 8.99
C ALA A 19 -1.78 5.19 10.36
N CYS A 20 -2.60 4.30 10.91
CA CYS A 20 -3.18 4.44 12.24
C CYS A 20 -2.11 4.48 13.34
N SER A 21 -1.07 3.66 13.22
CA SER A 21 0.03 3.61 14.20
C SER A 21 0.84 4.90 14.18
N LEU A 22 1.20 5.41 13.01
CA LEU A 22 1.90 6.68 12.84
C LEU A 22 1.05 7.85 13.38
N LYS A 23 -0.26 7.84 13.11
CA LYS A 23 -1.17 8.84 13.67
C LYS A 23 -1.22 8.81 15.20
N LYS A 24 -1.27 7.62 15.81
CA LYS A 24 -1.20 7.46 17.28
C LYS A 24 0.12 7.96 17.87
N MET A 25 1.20 7.93 17.10
CA MET A 25 2.50 8.49 17.49
C MET A 25 2.57 10.02 17.34
N GLY A 26 1.51 10.66 16.85
CA GLY A 26 1.40 12.12 16.73
C GLY A 26 1.77 12.68 15.35
N PHE A 27 2.07 11.85 14.36
CA PHE A 27 2.41 12.32 13.02
C PHE A 27 1.18 12.74 12.20
N SER A 28 1.38 13.66 11.26
CA SER A 28 0.43 14.01 10.20
C SER A 28 0.54 13.00 9.08
N VAL A 29 -0.53 12.23 8.84
CA VAL A 29 -0.49 11.07 7.93
C VAL A 29 -1.53 11.21 6.83
N GLY A 30 -1.12 10.93 5.60
CA GLY A 30 -1.97 10.71 4.45
C GLY A 30 -1.87 9.28 3.92
N VAL A 31 -2.94 8.79 3.32
CA VAL A 31 -3.01 7.51 2.62
C VAL A 31 -3.55 7.73 1.22
N LEU A 32 -2.77 7.37 0.23
CA LEU A 32 -3.16 7.32 -1.17
C LEU A 32 -3.36 5.87 -1.59
N ASP A 33 -4.59 5.51 -1.90
CA ASP A 33 -4.94 4.22 -2.49
C ASP A 33 -4.80 4.30 -4.01
N ALA A 34 -3.77 3.70 -4.52
CA ALA A 34 -3.43 3.63 -5.93
C ALA A 34 -3.76 2.25 -6.56
N ASP A 35 -4.42 1.37 -5.82
CA ASP A 35 -4.86 0.07 -6.32
C ASP A 35 -6.14 0.23 -7.15
N ILE A 36 -5.96 0.35 -8.45
CA ILE A 36 -7.05 0.64 -9.40
C ILE A 36 -7.97 -0.55 -9.55
N ASP A 37 -7.45 -1.76 -9.45
CA ASP A 37 -8.20 -2.98 -9.70
C ASP A 37 -8.98 -3.45 -8.47
N GLY A 38 -8.51 -3.08 -7.28
CA GLY A 38 -9.14 -3.48 -6.02
C GLY A 38 -9.02 -2.41 -4.93
N PRO A 39 -9.54 -1.19 -5.15
CA PRO A 39 -9.42 -0.13 -4.17
C PRO A 39 -10.14 -0.51 -2.87
N SER A 40 -9.49 -0.34 -1.74
CA SER A 40 -10.00 -0.81 -0.45
C SER A 40 -9.89 0.21 0.69
N MET A 41 -9.09 1.27 0.53
CA MET A 41 -8.89 2.24 1.61
C MET A 41 -10.17 2.99 1.98
N HIS A 42 -11.04 3.30 1.02
CA HIS A 42 -12.34 3.94 1.31
C HIS A 42 -13.24 3.04 2.16
N ILE A 43 -13.11 1.72 2.04
CA ILE A 43 -13.84 0.75 2.88
C ILE A 43 -13.18 0.66 4.27
N MET A 44 -11.86 0.51 4.33
CA MET A 44 -11.10 0.34 5.57
C MET A 44 -11.17 1.55 6.49
N PHE A 45 -11.32 2.74 5.92
CA PHE A 45 -11.45 4.00 6.67
C PHE A 45 -12.90 4.46 6.85
N ASP A 46 -13.90 3.59 6.61
CA ASP A 46 -15.33 3.86 6.76
C ASP A 46 -15.79 5.10 5.96
N LEU A 47 -15.34 5.20 4.72
CA LEU A 47 -15.60 6.33 3.82
C LEU A 47 -16.41 5.92 2.57
N VAL A 48 -17.12 4.80 2.64
CA VAL A 48 -17.98 4.32 1.54
C VAL A 48 -19.05 5.37 1.22
N GLY A 49 -19.20 5.71 -0.06
CA GLY A 49 -20.15 6.72 -0.53
C GLY A 49 -19.69 8.17 -0.36
N SER A 50 -18.56 8.40 0.32
CA SER A 50 -17.97 9.74 0.43
C SER A 50 -17.34 10.16 -0.89
N LYS A 51 -17.28 11.47 -1.15
CA LYS A 51 -16.65 12.04 -2.35
C LYS A 51 -15.74 13.21 -1.95
N PRO A 52 -14.50 13.23 -2.43
CA PRO A 52 -13.61 14.37 -2.22
C PRO A 52 -14.22 15.64 -2.83
N LEU A 53 -14.05 16.76 -2.14
CA LEU A 53 -14.51 18.05 -2.62
C LEU A 53 -13.41 18.75 -3.42
N ALA A 54 -13.82 19.53 -4.41
CA ALA A 54 -12.92 20.44 -5.07
C ALA A 54 -12.77 21.71 -4.22
N VAL A 55 -11.54 22.08 -3.95
CA VAL A 55 -11.16 23.30 -3.20
C VAL A 55 -10.26 24.17 -4.07
N ASN A 56 -10.34 25.48 -3.88
CA ASN A 56 -9.44 26.42 -4.56
C ASN A 56 -8.22 26.70 -3.66
N VAL A 57 -7.04 26.32 -4.12
CA VAL A 57 -5.77 26.57 -3.44
C VAL A 57 -4.89 27.36 -4.41
N ASP A 58 -4.56 28.59 -4.06
CA ASP A 58 -3.73 29.51 -4.88
C ASP A 58 -4.23 29.67 -6.32
N GLY A 59 -5.56 29.79 -6.49
CA GLY A 59 -6.20 29.95 -7.80
C GLY A 59 -6.30 28.68 -8.64
N LYS A 60 -5.90 27.51 -8.10
CA LYS A 60 -6.02 26.22 -8.75
C LYS A 60 -7.05 25.35 -8.05
N SER A 61 -7.88 24.67 -8.85
CA SER A 61 -8.80 23.67 -8.32
C SER A 61 -8.02 22.44 -7.90
N LYS A 62 -8.06 22.10 -6.63
CA LYS A 62 -7.45 20.90 -6.06
C LYS A 62 -8.51 20.01 -5.41
N MET A 63 -8.18 18.76 -5.23
CA MET A 63 -9.02 17.77 -4.55
C MET A 63 -8.66 17.74 -3.06
N SER A 64 -9.64 17.95 -2.19
CA SER A 64 -9.44 17.83 -0.76
C SER A 64 -9.52 16.37 -0.34
N PRO A 65 -8.45 15.79 0.26
CA PRO A 65 -8.54 14.48 0.87
C PRO A 65 -9.63 14.43 1.94
N ILE A 66 -10.26 13.27 2.08
CA ILE A 66 -11.26 13.07 3.12
C ILE A 66 -10.56 12.61 4.38
N GLU A 67 -10.91 13.20 5.52
CA GLU A 67 -10.31 12.85 6.80
C GLU A 67 -11.15 11.80 7.52
N SER A 68 -10.51 10.71 7.93
CA SER A 68 -11.07 9.68 8.80
C SER A 68 -10.03 9.23 9.80
N TYR A 69 -10.40 9.05 11.07
CA TYR A 69 -9.49 8.75 12.18
C TYR A 69 -8.29 9.72 12.30
N GLY A 70 -8.46 10.97 11.85
CA GLY A 70 -7.41 11.97 11.79
C GLY A 70 -6.34 11.71 10.72
N ILE A 71 -6.64 10.87 9.73
CA ILE A 71 -5.79 10.52 8.60
C ILE A 71 -6.44 11.04 7.33
N LYS A 72 -5.68 11.70 6.47
CA LYS A 72 -6.14 12.16 5.16
C LYS A 72 -6.12 11.01 4.16
N VAL A 73 -7.26 10.70 3.54
CA VAL A 73 -7.41 9.57 2.63
C VAL A 73 -7.87 10.02 1.25
N LEU A 74 -7.17 9.57 0.22
CA LEU A 74 -7.66 9.58 -1.15
C LEU A 74 -7.58 8.17 -1.72
N SER A 75 -8.67 7.73 -2.33
CA SER A 75 -8.77 6.42 -2.98
C SER A 75 -9.42 6.59 -4.36
N ILE A 76 -8.92 5.84 -5.33
CA ILE A 76 -9.59 5.71 -6.61
C ILE A 76 -11.02 5.16 -6.44
N GLY A 77 -11.26 4.43 -5.34
CA GLY A 77 -12.57 3.89 -4.96
C GLY A 77 -13.64 4.95 -4.74
N PHE A 78 -13.29 6.22 -4.45
CA PHE A 78 -14.27 7.31 -4.37
C PHE A 78 -14.93 7.66 -5.71
N PHE A 79 -14.34 7.22 -6.81
CA PHE A 79 -14.81 7.49 -8.19
C PHE A 79 -15.39 6.26 -8.88
N THR A 80 -15.45 5.14 -8.18
CA THR A 80 -16.03 3.89 -8.66
C THR A 80 -17.34 3.63 -7.95
N ASN A 81 -18.34 3.10 -8.67
CA ASN A 81 -19.53 2.55 -8.04
C ASN A 81 -19.25 1.10 -7.65
N MET A 82 -19.52 0.73 -6.40
CA MET A 82 -19.28 -0.63 -5.89
C MET A 82 -20.02 -1.72 -6.69
N ASP A 83 -21.16 -1.36 -7.31
CA ASP A 83 -22.01 -2.28 -8.08
C ASP A 83 -21.67 -2.32 -9.59
N GLN A 84 -20.71 -1.56 -10.04
CA GLN A 84 -20.32 -1.51 -11.46
C GLN A 84 -18.84 -1.82 -11.62
N ALA A 85 -18.54 -2.84 -12.39
CA ALA A 85 -17.16 -3.10 -12.83
C ALA A 85 -16.71 -1.95 -13.75
N VAL A 86 -15.95 -1.00 -13.20
CA VAL A 86 -15.34 0.05 -14.01
C VAL A 86 -14.09 -0.55 -14.67
N VAL A 87 -14.18 -0.74 -15.97
CA VAL A 87 -13.00 -1.18 -16.75
C VAL A 87 -12.10 0.03 -16.95
N TRP A 88 -11.10 0.18 -16.08
CA TRP A 88 -10.07 1.18 -16.24
C TRP A 88 -9.15 0.83 -17.41
N ARG A 89 -9.26 1.57 -18.50
CA ARG A 89 -8.25 1.47 -19.58
C ARG A 89 -6.99 2.21 -19.13
N GLY A 90 -5.81 1.66 -19.46
CA GLY A 90 -4.52 2.18 -19.01
C GLY A 90 -4.36 3.72 -19.00
N PRO A 91 -4.72 4.45 -20.08
CA PRO A 91 -4.63 5.91 -20.08
C PRO A 91 -5.57 6.60 -19.09
N MET A 92 -6.78 6.06 -18.87
CA MET A 92 -7.74 6.62 -17.90
C MET A 92 -7.26 6.40 -16.47
N ALA A 93 -6.77 5.21 -16.18
CA ALA A 93 -6.19 4.85 -14.90
C ALA A 93 -5.00 5.77 -14.55
N SER A 94 -4.09 5.95 -15.49
CA SER A 94 -2.93 6.84 -15.32
C SER A 94 -3.35 8.29 -15.11
N LYS A 95 -4.40 8.77 -15.79
CA LYS A 95 -4.92 10.13 -15.61
C LYS A 95 -5.54 10.31 -14.22
N ALA A 96 -6.37 9.36 -13.78
CA ALA A 96 -7.00 9.41 -12.46
C ALA A 96 -5.95 9.39 -11.35
N LEU A 97 -4.95 8.50 -11.43
CA LEU A 97 -3.85 8.48 -10.47
C LEU A 97 -3.08 9.80 -10.45
N ASN A 98 -2.81 10.40 -11.62
CA ASN A 98 -2.16 11.70 -11.68
C ASN A 98 -2.95 12.77 -10.92
N GLN A 99 -4.27 12.79 -11.07
CA GLN A 99 -5.14 13.73 -10.36
C GLN A 99 -5.08 13.49 -8.84
N LEU A 100 -5.16 12.24 -8.38
CA LEU A 100 -5.05 11.90 -6.96
C LEU A 100 -3.70 12.29 -6.35
N ILE A 101 -2.63 12.24 -7.13
CA ILE A 101 -1.27 12.53 -6.68
C ILE A 101 -1.00 14.04 -6.69
N PHE A 102 -1.25 14.70 -7.81
CA PHE A 102 -0.75 16.07 -8.07
C PHE A 102 -1.82 17.14 -7.88
N ASP A 103 -3.09 16.81 -8.10
CA ASP A 103 -4.21 17.74 -7.96
C ASP A 103 -4.87 17.63 -6.59
N ALA A 104 -4.26 16.93 -5.63
CA ALA A 104 -4.72 16.83 -4.25
C ALA A 104 -4.08 17.90 -3.37
N ASP A 105 -4.87 18.40 -2.41
CA ASP A 105 -4.39 19.28 -1.35
C ASP A 105 -4.07 18.47 -0.09
N TRP A 106 -2.92 17.84 -0.10
CA TRP A 106 -2.45 17.07 1.05
C TRP A 106 -2.07 17.95 2.25
N GLY A 107 -1.77 19.24 2.03
CA GLY A 107 -1.20 20.12 3.06
C GLY A 107 0.16 19.60 3.56
N ASN A 108 0.47 19.94 4.81
CA ASN A 108 1.71 19.46 5.43
C ASN A 108 1.50 18.08 6.03
N LEU A 109 2.19 17.08 5.47
CA LEU A 109 2.22 15.71 5.98
C LEU A 109 3.64 15.34 6.40
N ASP A 110 3.75 14.59 7.51
CA ASP A 110 4.99 13.90 7.88
C ASP A 110 5.16 12.64 7.02
N PHE A 111 4.06 11.93 6.76
CA PHE A 111 4.03 10.70 5.98
C PHE A 111 2.88 10.67 4.99
N LEU A 112 3.18 10.34 3.74
CA LEU A 112 2.20 9.91 2.75
C LEU A 112 2.44 8.43 2.42
N LEU A 113 1.55 7.58 2.84
CA LEU A 113 1.57 6.15 2.52
C LEU A 113 0.86 5.93 1.19
N VAL A 114 1.54 5.27 0.27
CA VAL A 114 0.97 4.92 -1.04
C VAL A 114 0.73 3.42 -1.07
N ASP A 115 -0.53 3.02 -1.11
CA ASP A 115 -0.94 1.63 -1.30
C ASP A 115 -0.94 1.32 -2.80
N LEU A 116 0.10 0.61 -3.24
CA LEU A 116 0.31 0.31 -4.66
C LEU A 116 -0.58 -0.87 -5.11
N PRO A 117 -0.94 -0.98 -6.39
CA PRO A 117 -1.60 -2.18 -6.91
C PRO A 117 -0.70 -3.40 -6.69
N PRO A 118 -1.24 -4.63 -6.69
CA PRO A 118 -0.40 -5.82 -6.63
C PRO A 118 0.38 -6.02 -7.95
N GLY A 119 1.53 -6.67 -7.85
CA GLY A 119 2.37 -6.97 -9.02
C GLY A 119 3.57 -6.03 -9.18
N THR A 120 4.17 -6.06 -10.36
CA THR A 120 5.38 -5.30 -10.74
C THR A 120 5.26 -4.72 -12.15
N GLY A 121 4.04 -4.40 -12.58
CA GLY A 121 3.75 -3.97 -13.96
C GLY A 121 3.92 -2.47 -14.21
N ASP A 122 3.52 -2.04 -15.41
CA ASP A 122 3.70 -0.66 -15.91
C ASP A 122 3.07 0.41 -15.02
N ILE A 123 1.99 0.10 -14.31
CA ILE A 123 1.33 1.03 -13.39
C ILE A 123 2.27 1.38 -12.23
N HIS A 124 2.97 0.38 -11.66
CA HIS A 124 3.98 0.59 -10.63
C HIS A 124 5.08 1.53 -11.12
N LEU A 125 5.67 1.22 -12.27
CA LEU A 125 6.73 2.02 -12.88
C LEU A 125 6.25 3.46 -13.12
N SER A 126 5.02 3.63 -13.63
CA SER A 126 4.43 4.94 -13.87
C SER A 126 4.25 5.76 -12.58
N ILE A 127 3.84 5.15 -11.48
CA ILE A 127 3.72 5.81 -10.18
C ILE A 127 5.10 6.19 -9.65
N MET A 128 6.05 5.26 -9.66
CA MET A 128 7.42 5.47 -9.16
C MET A 128 8.18 6.55 -9.93
N GLN A 129 7.91 6.71 -11.22
CA GLN A 129 8.52 7.78 -12.03
C GLN A 129 7.94 9.16 -11.73
N LYS A 130 6.72 9.23 -11.20
CA LYS A 130 5.99 10.48 -10.98
C LYS A 130 6.06 10.99 -9.55
N ILE A 131 6.24 10.10 -8.59
CA ILE A 131 6.33 10.43 -7.18
C ILE A 131 7.75 10.14 -6.69
N SER A 132 8.35 11.09 -5.97
CA SER A 132 9.58 10.85 -5.23
C SER A 132 9.29 9.92 -4.04
N ILE A 133 9.49 8.63 -4.22
CA ILE A 133 9.28 7.61 -3.18
C ILE A 133 10.55 7.48 -2.33
N ASN A 134 10.45 7.80 -1.05
CA ASN A 134 11.57 7.73 -0.11
C ASN A 134 11.92 6.29 0.29
N GLY A 135 10.99 5.36 0.15
CA GLY A 135 11.24 3.96 0.43
C GLY A 135 10.04 3.07 0.18
N ALA A 136 10.31 1.79 -0.03
CA ALA A 136 9.31 0.76 -0.25
C ALA A 136 9.28 -0.24 0.90
N LEU A 137 8.09 -0.53 1.40
CA LEU A 137 7.81 -1.59 2.34
C LEU A 137 7.20 -2.77 1.57
N ILE A 138 7.79 -3.95 1.71
CA ILE A 138 7.31 -5.15 1.03
C ILE A 138 6.53 -6.01 2.01
N ILE A 139 5.41 -6.56 1.56
CA ILE A 139 4.65 -7.55 2.32
C ILE A 139 4.51 -8.83 1.51
N SER A 140 4.69 -9.96 2.17
CA SER A 140 4.46 -11.29 1.62
C SER A 140 3.87 -12.22 2.68
N THR A 141 3.41 -13.37 2.24
CA THR A 141 3.09 -14.53 3.11
C THR A 141 4.20 -15.56 2.97
N PRO A 142 4.31 -16.56 3.89
CA PRO A 142 5.35 -17.59 3.81
C PRO A 142 5.19 -18.55 2.63
N GLN A 143 4.09 -18.48 1.89
CA GLN A 143 3.82 -19.34 0.73
C GLN A 143 4.86 -19.16 -0.39
N ILE A 144 5.38 -20.24 -0.92
CA ILE A 144 6.43 -20.24 -1.96
C ILE A 144 6.06 -19.34 -3.16
N VAL A 145 4.80 -19.39 -3.60
CA VAL A 145 4.33 -18.57 -4.72
C VAL A 145 4.36 -17.07 -4.40
N ALA A 146 3.95 -16.70 -3.19
CA ALA A 146 4.00 -15.30 -2.76
C ALA A 146 5.44 -14.79 -2.61
N LEU A 147 6.33 -15.64 -2.09
CA LEU A 147 7.76 -15.33 -1.97
C LEU A 147 8.45 -15.18 -3.32
N ALA A 148 8.11 -16.03 -4.30
CA ALA A 148 8.63 -15.89 -5.66
C ALA A 148 8.25 -14.54 -6.29
N ASP A 149 7.04 -14.07 -6.06
CA ASP A 149 6.61 -12.76 -6.53
C ASP A 149 7.23 -11.62 -5.70
N ALA A 150 7.31 -11.77 -4.37
CA ALA A 150 8.00 -10.80 -3.51
C ALA A 150 9.47 -10.59 -3.92
N ARG A 151 10.17 -11.67 -4.31
CA ARG A 151 11.54 -11.62 -4.84
C ARG A 151 11.63 -10.71 -6.08
N LYS A 152 10.68 -10.82 -7.02
CA LYS A 152 10.59 -9.93 -8.19
C LYS A 152 10.35 -8.47 -7.78
N GLY A 153 9.47 -8.26 -6.80
CA GLY A 153 9.20 -6.93 -6.25
C GLY A 153 10.45 -6.26 -5.67
N VAL A 154 11.18 -6.97 -4.81
CA VAL A 154 12.44 -6.45 -4.24
C VAL A 154 13.44 -6.14 -5.34
N SER A 155 13.64 -7.06 -6.29
CA SER A 155 14.56 -6.87 -7.42
C SER A 155 14.18 -5.64 -8.26
N MET A 156 12.89 -5.38 -8.47
CA MET A 156 12.42 -4.20 -9.21
C MET A 156 12.84 -2.90 -8.53
N TYR A 157 12.66 -2.78 -7.21
CA TYR A 157 13.04 -1.57 -6.46
C TYR A 157 14.55 -1.33 -6.44
N GLN A 158 15.35 -2.39 -6.53
CA GLN A 158 16.82 -2.33 -6.54
C GLN A 158 17.43 -2.09 -7.94
N GLN A 159 16.62 -2.03 -9.00
CA GLN A 159 17.13 -1.72 -10.34
C GLN A 159 17.70 -0.30 -10.39
N ASP A 160 18.83 -0.11 -11.08
CA ASP A 160 19.54 1.17 -11.18
C ASP A 160 18.67 2.34 -11.67
N ASN A 161 17.72 2.06 -12.56
CA ASN A 161 16.80 3.04 -13.13
C ASN A 161 15.62 3.40 -12.20
N ILE A 162 15.41 2.64 -11.11
CA ILE A 162 14.37 2.87 -10.10
C ILE A 162 15.01 3.32 -8.80
N ASN A 163 15.95 2.56 -8.28
CA ASN A 163 16.79 2.85 -7.13
C ASN A 163 16.03 3.39 -5.91
N ILE A 164 14.93 2.72 -5.55
CA ILE A 164 14.12 3.05 -4.37
C ILE A 164 14.57 2.16 -3.22
N PRO A 165 14.97 2.71 -2.06
CA PRO A 165 15.35 1.92 -0.90
C PRO A 165 14.23 1.00 -0.44
N VAL A 166 14.52 -0.30 -0.28
CA VAL A 166 13.60 -1.23 0.37
C VAL A 166 13.79 -1.13 1.87
N LEU A 167 12.82 -0.52 2.56
CA LEU A 167 12.86 -0.30 4.01
C LEU A 167 12.80 -1.60 4.80
N GLY A 168 12.22 -2.62 4.21
CA GLY A 168 12.18 -3.97 4.73
C GLY A 168 11.01 -4.78 4.21
N ILE A 169 10.94 -6.03 4.69
CA ILE A 169 9.88 -6.97 4.36
C ILE A 169 9.16 -7.43 5.63
N VAL A 170 7.83 -7.54 5.54
CA VAL A 170 6.94 -8.08 6.57
C VAL A 170 6.40 -9.43 6.10
N GLU A 171 6.46 -10.45 6.95
CA GLU A 171 5.80 -11.74 6.73
C GLU A 171 4.43 -11.73 7.38
N ASN A 172 3.37 -11.62 6.58
CA ASN A 172 1.99 -11.68 7.04
C ASN A 172 1.45 -13.11 6.97
N MET A 173 0.44 -13.41 7.80
CA MET A 173 -0.11 -14.75 7.93
C MET A 173 0.98 -15.80 8.28
N ALA A 174 1.98 -15.37 9.04
CA ALA A 174 3.17 -16.16 9.30
C ALA A 174 2.87 -17.40 10.14
N TYR A 175 1.98 -17.28 11.10
CA TYR A 175 1.58 -18.37 11.98
C TYR A 175 0.18 -18.12 12.55
N TYR A 176 -0.41 -19.16 13.08
CA TYR A 176 -1.63 -19.12 13.88
C TYR A 176 -1.30 -19.51 15.32
N LYS A 177 -1.97 -18.89 16.29
CA LYS A 177 -1.95 -19.30 17.71
C LYS A 177 -3.34 -19.63 18.16
N THR A 178 -3.50 -20.75 18.86
CA THR A 178 -4.76 -21.07 19.56
C THR A 178 -4.81 -20.34 20.90
N GLU A 179 -6.00 -20.05 21.40
CA GLU A 179 -6.19 -19.40 22.71
C GLU A 179 -5.63 -20.26 23.88
N ASN A 180 -5.58 -21.58 23.70
CA ASN A 180 -5.24 -22.55 24.73
C ASN A 180 -3.76 -22.95 24.79
N ASP A 181 -2.98 -22.62 23.75
CA ASP A 181 -1.55 -22.87 23.73
C ASP A 181 -0.81 -21.65 23.14
N ASN A 182 0.39 -21.41 23.64
CA ASN A 182 1.25 -20.35 23.10
C ASN A 182 2.10 -20.84 21.91
N VAL A 183 1.76 -22.00 21.33
CA VAL A 183 2.50 -22.61 20.24
C VAL A 183 2.15 -21.93 18.93
N LYS A 184 3.17 -21.55 18.17
CA LYS A 184 3.00 -21.04 16.81
C LYS A 184 2.80 -22.19 15.83
N HIS A 185 1.69 -22.19 15.11
CA HIS A 185 1.40 -23.15 14.04
C HIS A 185 1.64 -22.52 12.69
N TYR A 186 2.67 -22.95 11.97
CA TYR A 186 3.09 -22.41 10.68
C TYR A 186 2.37 -23.11 9.52
N ILE A 187 1.15 -22.67 9.22
CA ILE A 187 0.26 -23.32 8.24
C ILE A 187 0.78 -23.15 6.80
N PHE A 188 1.34 -22.00 6.48
CA PHE A 188 1.78 -21.65 5.12
C PHE A 188 3.29 -21.76 4.89
N GLY A 189 4.03 -22.25 5.88
CA GLY A 189 5.49 -22.30 5.87
C GLY A 189 6.08 -21.41 6.96
N LYS A 190 7.38 -21.44 7.12
CA LYS A 190 8.11 -20.75 8.19
C LYS A 190 9.32 -20.02 7.63
N ASP A 191 9.57 -18.81 8.15
CA ASP A 191 10.76 -18.01 7.87
C ASP A 191 10.96 -17.63 6.38
N GLY A 192 9.92 -17.74 5.54
CA GLY A 192 10.05 -17.52 4.10
C GLY A 192 10.49 -16.11 3.73
N ALA A 193 9.80 -15.10 4.27
CA ALA A 193 10.18 -13.71 4.03
C ALA A 193 11.45 -13.30 4.78
N LYS A 194 11.74 -13.93 5.91
CA LYS A 194 13.00 -13.73 6.63
C LYS A 194 14.20 -14.19 5.79
N ASN A 195 14.14 -15.40 5.23
CA ASN A 195 15.19 -15.92 4.35
C ASN A 195 15.35 -15.04 3.10
N LEU A 196 14.23 -14.56 2.54
CA LEU A 196 14.26 -13.63 1.41
C LEU A 196 14.94 -12.29 1.80
N ALA A 197 14.68 -11.78 2.98
CA ALA A 197 15.32 -10.57 3.49
C ALA A 197 16.84 -10.74 3.60
N GLU A 198 17.31 -11.90 4.08
CA GLU A 198 18.71 -12.25 4.17
C GLU A 198 19.38 -12.32 2.78
N ASP A 199 18.71 -13.00 1.82
CA ASP A 199 19.20 -13.12 0.43
C ASP A 199 19.45 -11.75 -0.23
N PHE A 200 18.51 -10.81 -0.02
CA PHE A 200 18.57 -9.47 -0.61
C PHE A 200 19.29 -8.43 0.26
N LYS A 201 19.73 -8.80 1.45
CA LYS A 201 20.36 -7.91 2.44
C LYS A 201 19.48 -6.71 2.78
N ILE A 202 18.18 -6.95 2.95
CA ILE A 202 17.20 -5.97 3.38
C ILE A 202 16.69 -6.29 4.78
N PRO A 203 16.16 -5.32 5.55
CA PRO A 203 15.63 -5.58 6.87
C PRO A 203 14.42 -6.54 6.84
N PHE A 204 14.41 -7.53 7.75
CA PHE A 204 13.21 -8.27 8.10
C PHE A 204 12.51 -7.54 9.26
N LEU A 205 11.29 -7.04 9.04
CA LEU A 205 10.60 -6.18 10.01
C LEU A 205 9.74 -6.94 10.99
N GLY A 206 9.41 -8.18 10.69
CA GLY A 206 8.69 -9.04 11.62
C GLY A 206 7.62 -9.91 10.98
N GLU A 207 6.96 -10.69 11.86
CA GLU A 207 5.88 -11.61 11.53
C GLU A 207 4.54 -11.06 12.05
N ILE A 208 3.49 -11.18 11.24
CA ILE A 208 2.11 -10.91 11.64
C ILE A 208 1.34 -12.23 11.66
N PRO A 209 0.69 -12.59 12.77
CA PRO A 209 -0.09 -13.82 12.85
C PRO A 209 -1.39 -13.76 12.04
N ILE A 210 -1.99 -14.91 11.82
CA ILE A 210 -3.41 -15.05 11.49
C ILE A 210 -4.19 -14.86 12.79
N ILE A 211 -5.16 -13.94 12.77
CA ILE A 211 -6.03 -13.63 13.92
C ILE A 211 -7.46 -14.01 13.56
#